data_50ca8407db6d9544017abe1efc1bb52c
#
_entry.id   50ca8407db6d9544017abe1efc1bb52c
#
_cell.length_a   1.000
_cell.length_b   1.000
_cell.length_c   1.000
_cell.angle_alpha   90.00
_cell.angle_beta   90.00
_cell.angle_gamma   90.00
#
_symmetry.space_group_name_H-M   'P 1'
#
loop_
_entity.id
_entity.type
_entity.pdbx_description
1 polymer ?
#
loop_
_entity_poly.entity_id
_entity_poly.type
_entity_poly.pdbx_seq_one_letter_code
_entity_poly.pdbx_strand_id
1 'polypeptide(L)'
;MQPRLQTSTWLRAIAVAGALTSLPSASSFAQQPAGDAAAQQAFNNSCRTCHSVKEGDNRLGPNLNNIVGRKAGSLPNYNYSSSMKEAGFNWDQDKLTRFMVKPDEIVSGNKMQPYGGISVDEAGKIVAYLQAASQ
;
A
#
# COMPACT_ATOMS: atom_id res chain seq x y z
N MET A 1 42.01 66.10 55.59
CA MET A 1 40.87 66.79 54.95
C MET A 1 40.65 66.32 53.57
N GLN A 2 39.51 65.75 53.34
CA GLN A 2 39.04 65.19 52.08
C GLN A 2 38.93 66.21 50.94
N PRO A 3 38.93 65.85 49.65
CA PRO A 3 37.70 65.37 49.14
C PRO A 3 37.80 64.16 48.11
N ARG A 4 36.70 63.51 48.03
CA ARG A 4 36.44 62.34 47.20
C ARG A 4 36.17 62.75 45.76
N LEU A 5 36.72 61.98 44.82
CA LEU A 5 36.28 61.98 43.42
C LEU A 5 35.50 60.71 43.14
N GLN A 6 34.24 60.84 42.86
CA GLN A 6 33.35 59.82 42.40
C GLN A 6 33.48 59.63 40.87
N THR A 7 33.95 58.54 40.45
CA THR A 7 33.86 58.14 39.01
C THR A 7 32.62 57.30 38.79
N SER A 8 31.62 57.88 38.18
CA SER A 8 30.42 57.14 37.74
C SER A 8 30.68 56.37 36.47
N THR A 9 30.69 55.02 36.61
CA THR A 9 30.82 54.12 35.51
C THR A 9 29.44 53.88 34.86
N TRP A 10 29.26 54.37 33.66
CA TRP A 10 28.05 54.10 32.85
C TRP A 10 28.13 52.69 32.24
N LEU A 11 27.40 51.77 32.80
CA LEU A 11 27.19 50.45 32.18
C LEU A 11 26.16 50.60 31.04
N ARG A 12 26.63 50.54 29.82
CA ARG A 12 25.77 50.39 28.64
C ARG A 12 25.28 48.93 28.54
N ALA A 13 24.01 48.72 28.85
CA ALA A 13 23.33 47.48 28.57
C ALA A 13 23.09 47.35 27.06
N ILE A 14 23.78 46.43 26.42
CA ILE A 14 23.52 46.03 25.03
C ILE A 14 22.39 45.02 25.06
N ALA A 15 21.19 45.46 24.66
CA ALA A 15 20.07 44.57 24.43
C ALA A 15 20.32 43.82 23.11
N VAL A 16 20.67 42.54 23.19
CA VAL A 16 20.70 41.65 22.03
C VAL A 16 19.28 41.19 21.75
N ALA A 17 18.65 41.78 20.75
CA ALA A 17 17.36 41.33 20.22
C ALA A 17 17.61 40.03 19.43
N GLY A 18 17.32 38.90 20.05
CA GLY A 18 17.31 37.59 19.38
C GLY A 18 16.14 37.50 18.42
N ALA A 19 16.40 37.60 17.12
CA ALA A 19 15.43 37.28 16.09
C ALA A 19 15.26 35.75 16.02
N LEU A 20 14.15 35.25 16.57
CA LEU A 20 13.72 33.88 16.36
C LEU A 20 13.27 33.74 14.89
N THR A 21 14.16 33.28 14.02
CA THR A 21 13.79 32.85 12.68
C THR A 21 13.10 31.49 12.79
N SER A 22 11.76 31.49 12.78
CA SER A 22 10.96 30.28 12.61
C SER A 22 11.18 29.77 11.20
N LEU A 23 11.96 28.68 11.06
CA LEU A 23 12.07 27.94 9.82
C LEU A 23 10.74 27.23 9.56
N PRO A 24 10.12 27.38 8.37
CA PRO A 24 8.97 26.59 8.02
C PRO A 24 9.41 25.12 7.92
N SER A 25 8.82 24.25 8.74
CA SER A 25 8.96 22.81 8.60
C SER A 25 8.34 22.43 7.27
N ALA A 26 9.15 22.22 6.24
CA ALA A 26 8.72 21.63 4.99
C ALA A 26 8.29 20.20 5.30
N SER A 27 6.97 19.96 5.37
CA SER A 27 6.42 18.62 5.40
C SER A 27 6.79 17.96 4.07
N SER A 28 7.80 17.10 4.09
CA SER A 28 8.15 16.24 2.97
C SER A 28 6.98 15.28 2.78
N PHE A 29 6.05 15.63 1.91
CA PHE A 29 5.15 14.63 1.34
C PHE A 29 6.04 13.66 0.56
N ALA A 30 6.30 12.50 1.15
CA ALA A 30 6.93 11.40 0.43
C ALA A 30 6.03 11.08 -0.77
N GLN A 31 6.46 11.51 -1.96
CA GLN A 31 5.77 11.14 -3.20
C GLN A 31 5.91 9.63 -3.36
N GLN A 32 4.77 8.94 -3.23
CA GLN A 32 4.66 7.52 -3.56
C GLN A 32 5.11 7.34 -5.02
N PRO A 33 5.98 6.38 -5.33
CA PRO A 33 6.41 6.16 -6.70
C PRO A 33 5.22 6.06 -7.66
N ALA A 34 5.30 6.70 -8.81
CA ALA A 34 4.19 6.74 -9.78
C ALA A 34 3.72 5.32 -10.20
N GLY A 35 4.62 4.33 -10.14
CA GLY A 35 4.31 2.92 -10.37
C GLY A 35 3.36 2.34 -9.33
N ASP A 36 3.52 2.67 -8.06
CA ASP A 36 2.66 2.19 -6.98
C ASP A 36 1.24 2.76 -7.09
N ALA A 37 1.10 4.03 -7.45
CA ALA A 37 -0.19 4.67 -7.66
C ALA A 37 -0.95 4.05 -8.85
N ALA A 38 -0.27 3.76 -9.96
CA ALA A 38 -0.86 3.12 -11.13
C ALA A 38 -1.26 1.66 -10.84
N ALA A 39 -0.46 0.94 -10.06
CA ALA A 39 -0.73 -0.42 -9.61
C ALA A 39 -1.96 -0.48 -8.68
N GLN A 40 -2.04 0.43 -7.71
CA GLN A 40 -3.20 0.58 -6.84
C GLN A 40 -4.47 0.96 -7.62
N GLN A 41 -4.35 1.85 -8.62
CA GLN A 41 -5.46 2.24 -9.48
C GLN A 41 -5.99 1.04 -10.27
N ALA A 42 -5.12 0.23 -10.87
CA ALA A 42 -5.51 -0.99 -11.58
C ALA A 42 -6.29 -1.95 -10.67
N PHE A 43 -5.80 -2.22 -9.45
CA PHE A 43 -6.53 -3.01 -8.47
C PHE A 43 -7.89 -2.42 -8.12
N ASN A 44 -7.96 -1.11 -7.89
CA ASN A 44 -9.20 -0.44 -7.54
C ASN A 44 -10.26 -0.54 -8.65
N ASN A 45 -9.85 -0.45 -9.90
CA ASN A 45 -10.75 -0.51 -11.05
C ASN A 45 -11.27 -1.92 -11.30
N SER A 46 -10.41 -2.94 -11.19
CA SER A 46 -10.72 -4.28 -11.69
C SER A 46 -11.00 -5.31 -10.59
N CYS A 47 -10.58 -5.07 -9.34
CA CYS A 47 -10.65 -6.09 -8.28
C CYS A 47 -11.42 -5.65 -7.03
N ARG A 48 -11.36 -4.38 -6.66
CA ARG A 48 -11.82 -3.86 -5.36
C ARG A 48 -13.31 -4.09 -5.10
N THR A 49 -14.14 -4.16 -6.12
CA THR A 49 -15.59 -4.43 -5.97
C THR A 49 -15.83 -5.78 -5.30
N CYS A 50 -15.02 -6.78 -5.65
CA CYS A 50 -15.18 -8.15 -5.18
C CYS A 50 -14.15 -8.57 -4.13
N HIS A 51 -12.99 -7.94 -4.08
CA HIS A 51 -11.85 -8.33 -3.24
C HIS A 51 -11.37 -7.18 -2.34
N SER A 52 -10.70 -7.54 -1.26
CA SER A 52 -9.96 -6.65 -0.38
C SER A 52 -8.53 -7.19 -0.21
N VAL A 53 -7.59 -6.30 0.11
CA VAL A 53 -6.23 -6.71 0.55
C VAL A 53 -6.11 -6.78 2.07
N LYS A 54 -7.17 -6.43 2.80
CA LYS A 54 -7.19 -6.50 4.26
C LYS A 54 -7.46 -7.93 4.70
N GLU A 55 -6.67 -8.42 5.66
CA GLU A 55 -6.86 -9.73 6.26
C GLU A 55 -8.26 -9.87 6.88
N GLY A 56 -8.91 -11.01 6.64
CA GLY A 56 -10.25 -11.31 7.15
C GLY A 56 -11.41 -10.59 6.44
N ASP A 57 -11.15 -9.58 5.60
CA ASP A 57 -12.18 -8.85 4.85
C ASP A 57 -12.54 -9.60 3.55
N ASN A 58 -13.30 -10.70 3.68
CA ASN A 58 -13.88 -11.40 2.55
C ASN A 58 -15.14 -10.67 2.08
N ARG A 59 -15.25 -10.47 0.76
CA ARG A 59 -16.39 -9.83 0.11
C ARG A 59 -17.10 -10.83 -0.81
N LEU A 60 -17.47 -10.43 -2.03
CA LEU A 60 -17.93 -11.37 -3.05
C LEU A 60 -16.85 -12.41 -3.40
N GLY A 61 -15.61 -11.98 -3.42
CA GLY A 61 -14.42 -12.82 -3.51
C GLY A 61 -13.66 -12.92 -2.18
N PRO A 62 -12.69 -13.84 -2.08
CA PRO A 62 -11.82 -13.94 -0.90
C PRO A 62 -10.91 -12.73 -0.78
N ASN A 63 -10.47 -12.40 0.45
CA ASN A 63 -9.43 -11.40 0.61
C ASN A 63 -8.11 -11.85 -0.04
N LEU A 64 -7.35 -10.91 -0.59
CA LEU A 64 -6.10 -11.14 -1.28
C LEU A 64 -4.87 -10.77 -0.43
N ASN A 65 -5.05 -10.62 0.90
CA ASN A 65 -3.92 -10.43 1.80
C ASN A 65 -2.96 -11.62 1.69
N ASN A 66 -1.67 -11.36 1.51
CA ASN A 66 -0.64 -12.41 1.37
C ASN A 66 -0.99 -13.49 0.32
N ILE A 67 -1.59 -13.10 -0.81
CA ILE A 67 -2.01 -14.07 -1.84
C ILE A 67 -0.82 -14.74 -2.52
N VAL A 68 0.29 -14.05 -2.73
CA VAL A 68 1.50 -14.64 -3.31
C VAL A 68 2.10 -15.65 -2.33
N GLY A 69 2.30 -16.88 -2.77
CA GLY A 69 2.73 -18.01 -1.93
C GLY A 69 1.59 -18.76 -1.23
N ARG A 70 0.38 -18.20 -1.17
CA ARG A 70 -0.77 -18.83 -0.52
C ARG A 70 -1.29 -20.00 -1.37
N LYS A 71 -1.63 -21.12 -0.71
CA LYS A 71 -2.26 -22.27 -1.38
C LYS A 71 -3.62 -21.88 -1.95
N ALA A 72 -3.92 -22.31 -3.17
CA ALA A 72 -5.22 -22.11 -3.80
C ALA A 72 -6.33 -22.71 -2.94
N GLY A 73 -7.45 -21.99 -2.81
CA GLY A 73 -8.62 -22.46 -2.06
C GLY A 73 -8.45 -22.63 -0.56
N SER A 74 -7.42 -22.06 0.07
CA SER A 74 -7.03 -22.38 1.45
C SER A 74 -7.59 -21.46 2.54
N LEU A 75 -8.24 -20.33 2.24
CA LEU A 75 -8.80 -19.47 3.29
C LEU A 75 -9.95 -20.19 4.01
N PRO A 76 -9.90 -20.29 5.38
CA PRO A 76 -10.84 -21.13 6.13
C PRO A 76 -12.29 -20.61 6.09
N ASN A 77 -12.49 -19.32 5.98
CA ASN A 77 -13.81 -18.68 6.07
C ASN A 77 -14.33 -18.19 4.71
N TYR A 78 -13.93 -18.86 3.62
CA TYR A 78 -14.43 -18.54 2.29
C TYR A 78 -14.89 -19.81 1.55
N ASN A 79 -16.07 -19.72 0.90
CA ASN A 79 -16.66 -20.86 0.20
C ASN A 79 -16.18 -20.95 -1.26
N TYR A 80 -14.98 -21.50 -1.47
CA TYR A 80 -14.43 -21.77 -2.80
C TYR A 80 -15.21 -22.84 -3.57
N SER A 81 -15.04 -22.87 -4.91
CA SER A 81 -15.44 -24.03 -5.72
C SER A 81 -14.60 -25.26 -5.37
N SER A 82 -15.13 -26.45 -5.68
CA SER A 82 -14.37 -27.70 -5.51
C SER A 82 -13.07 -27.66 -6.31
N SER A 83 -13.15 -27.22 -7.57
CA SER A 83 -11.96 -27.09 -8.43
C SER A 83 -10.87 -26.16 -7.85
N MET A 84 -11.25 -25.07 -7.19
CA MET A 84 -10.27 -24.20 -6.53
C MET A 84 -9.64 -24.84 -5.30
N LYS A 85 -10.42 -25.60 -4.51
CA LYS A 85 -9.91 -26.33 -3.33
C LYS A 85 -8.97 -27.46 -3.73
N GLU A 86 -9.23 -28.09 -4.88
CA GLU A 86 -8.51 -29.23 -5.42
C GLU A 86 -7.37 -28.83 -6.37
N ALA A 87 -7.17 -27.54 -6.62
CA ALA A 87 -6.20 -27.02 -7.59
C ALA A 87 -4.74 -27.44 -7.30
N GLY A 88 -4.40 -27.71 -6.04
CA GLY A 88 -3.14 -28.38 -5.64
C GLY A 88 -1.88 -27.53 -5.76
N PHE A 89 -1.97 -26.23 -6.06
CA PHE A 89 -0.82 -25.35 -6.21
C PHE A 89 -0.85 -24.16 -5.22
N ASN A 90 0.28 -23.49 -5.08
CA ASN A 90 0.37 -22.18 -4.44
C ASN A 90 0.37 -21.09 -5.51
N TRP A 91 -0.28 -19.97 -5.20
CA TRP A 91 -0.28 -18.81 -6.06
C TRP A 91 1.13 -18.22 -6.15
N ASP A 92 1.62 -18.06 -7.35
CA ASP A 92 2.80 -17.28 -7.70
C ASP A 92 2.40 -16.14 -8.64
N GLN A 93 3.35 -15.27 -8.99
CA GLN A 93 3.08 -14.12 -9.84
C GLN A 93 2.58 -14.52 -11.23
N ASP A 94 3.16 -15.56 -11.84
CA ASP A 94 2.75 -16.07 -13.15
C ASP A 94 1.32 -16.60 -13.13
N LYS A 95 1.01 -17.47 -12.17
CA LYS A 95 -0.35 -18.04 -12.03
C LYS A 95 -1.39 -16.98 -11.74
N LEU A 96 -1.09 -15.99 -10.88
CA LEU A 96 -1.98 -14.87 -10.61
C LEU A 96 -2.24 -14.04 -11.86
N THR A 97 -1.18 -13.70 -12.61
CA THR A 97 -1.30 -12.98 -13.87
C THR A 97 -2.19 -13.73 -14.85
N ARG A 98 -1.89 -15.00 -15.09
CA ARG A 98 -2.66 -15.83 -16.03
C ARG A 98 -4.10 -16.05 -15.56
N PHE A 99 -4.33 -16.23 -14.26
CA PHE A 99 -5.67 -16.37 -13.71
C PHE A 99 -6.51 -15.10 -13.87
N MET A 100 -5.91 -13.91 -13.72
CA MET A 100 -6.59 -12.64 -13.97
C MET A 100 -6.87 -12.40 -15.46
N VAL A 101 -6.07 -12.92 -16.35
CA VAL A 101 -6.30 -12.80 -17.81
C VAL A 101 -7.37 -13.80 -18.28
N LYS A 102 -7.26 -15.05 -17.84
CA LYS A 102 -8.17 -16.16 -18.26
C LYS A 102 -8.36 -17.16 -17.09
N PRO A 103 -9.26 -16.87 -16.16
CA PRO A 103 -9.40 -17.67 -14.93
C PRO A 103 -9.72 -19.14 -15.20
N ASP A 104 -10.56 -19.45 -16.19
CA ASP A 104 -10.95 -20.85 -16.51
C ASP A 104 -9.84 -21.70 -17.12
N GLU A 105 -8.80 -21.08 -17.69
CA GLU A 105 -7.61 -21.82 -18.17
C GLU A 105 -6.73 -22.30 -17.01
N ILE A 106 -6.79 -21.65 -15.84
CA ILE A 106 -5.99 -22.00 -14.67
C ILE A 106 -6.79 -22.86 -13.70
N VAL A 107 -8.06 -22.49 -13.45
CA VAL A 107 -8.98 -23.24 -12.59
C VAL A 107 -10.35 -23.26 -13.26
N SER A 108 -10.62 -24.27 -14.05
CA SER A 108 -11.92 -24.45 -14.68
C SER A 108 -13.00 -24.67 -13.62
N GLY A 109 -14.16 -24.03 -13.78
CA GLY A 109 -15.23 -24.06 -12.79
C GLY A 109 -14.95 -23.25 -11.53
N ASN A 110 -14.08 -22.25 -11.62
CA ASN A 110 -13.92 -21.26 -10.56
C ASN A 110 -15.21 -20.43 -10.39
N LYS A 111 -15.36 -19.75 -9.22
CA LYS A 111 -16.54 -18.91 -8.92
C LYS A 111 -16.33 -17.43 -9.22
N MET A 112 -15.27 -17.04 -9.89
CA MET A 112 -14.96 -15.66 -10.23
C MET A 112 -15.78 -15.21 -11.46
N GLN A 113 -17.11 -15.23 -11.34
CA GLN A 113 -18.04 -14.93 -12.42
C GLN A 113 -19.05 -13.83 -11.97
N PRO A 114 -19.52 -12.95 -12.86
CA PRO A 114 -19.06 -12.74 -14.24
C PRO A 114 -17.76 -11.92 -14.27
N TYR A 115 -16.69 -12.48 -14.80
CA TYR A 115 -15.40 -11.80 -14.92
C TYR A 115 -14.80 -12.08 -16.31
N GLY A 116 -14.67 -11.04 -17.12
CA GLY A 116 -14.23 -11.14 -18.51
C GLY A 116 -12.72 -11.23 -18.71
N GLY A 117 -11.94 -11.19 -17.62
CA GLY A 117 -10.47 -11.08 -17.69
C GLY A 117 -9.99 -9.65 -17.94
N ILE A 118 -8.69 -9.45 -17.78
CA ILE A 118 -7.98 -8.19 -18.04
C ILE A 118 -6.75 -8.44 -18.91
N SER A 119 -6.10 -7.37 -19.36
CA SER A 119 -4.85 -7.49 -20.11
C SER A 119 -3.69 -8.00 -19.25
N VAL A 120 -2.69 -8.61 -19.86
CA VAL A 120 -1.46 -9.08 -19.18
C VAL A 120 -0.75 -7.92 -18.49
N ASP A 121 -0.69 -6.73 -19.13
CA ASP A 121 -0.07 -5.54 -18.56
C ASP A 121 -0.78 -5.06 -17.29
N GLU A 122 -2.10 -5.02 -17.31
CA GLU A 122 -2.90 -4.65 -16.14
C GLU A 122 -2.78 -5.68 -15.02
N ALA A 123 -2.80 -6.97 -15.35
CA ALA A 123 -2.60 -8.04 -14.39
C ALA A 123 -1.22 -7.95 -13.72
N GLY A 124 -0.16 -7.62 -14.46
CA GLY A 124 1.18 -7.40 -13.90
C GLY A 124 1.23 -6.25 -12.89
N LYS A 125 0.55 -5.13 -13.18
CA LYS A 125 0.41 -4.00 -12.24
C LYS A 125 -0.32 -4.43 -10.96
N ILE A 126 -1.40 -5.18 -11.09
CA ILE A 126 -2.16 -5.69 -9.95
C ILE A 126 -1.33 -6.65 -9.10
N VAL A 127 -0.55 -7.55 -9.71
CA VAL A 127 0.35 -8.45 -8.97
C VAL A 127 1.38 -7.65 -8.16
N ALA A 128 1.98 -6.62 -8.76
CA ALA A 128 2.92 -5.75 -8.05
C ALA A 128 2.26 -5.06 -6.84
N TYR A 129 1.03 -4.55 -7.01
CA TYR A 129 0.27 -3.98 -5.90
C TYR A 129 -0.02 -4.99 -4.79
N LEU A 130 -0.45 -6.21 -5.13
CA LEU A 130 -0.75 -7.27 -4.16
C LEU A 130 0.49 -7.69 -3.35
N GLN A 131 1.67 -7.69 -3.96
CA GLN A 131 2.93 -7.96 -3.27
C GLN A 131 3.29 -6.84 -2.29
N ALA A 132 3.15 -5.58 -2.70
CA ALA A 132 3.44 -4.43 -1.84
C ALA A 132 2.45 -4.32 -0.68
N ALA A 133 1.18 -4.63 -0.89
CA ALA A 133 0.12 -4.59 0.12
C ALA A 133 0.21 -5.72 1.17
N SER A 134 1.09 -6.68 0.98
CA SER A 134 1.29 -7.86 1.83
C SER A 134 2.47 -7.72 2.82
N GLN A 135 3.06 -6.52 2.94
CA GLN A 135 4.21 -6.24 3.83
C GLN A 135 3.79 -5.57 5.12
#